data_17e4b8062ef488c8b1f1a5375942890c
#
_entry.id   17e4b8062ef488c8b1f1a5375942890c
#
_cell.length_a   1.000
_cell.length_b   1.000
_cell.length_c   1.000
_cell.angle_alpha   90.00
_cell.angle_beta   90.00
_cell.angle_gamma   90.00
#
_symmetry.space_group_name_H-M   'P 1'
#
loop_
_entity.id
_entity.type
_entity.pdbx_description
1 polymer ?
#
loop_
_entity_poly.entity_id
_entity_poly.type
_entity_poly.pdbx_seq_one_letter_code
_entity_poly.pdbx_strand_id
1 'polypeptide(L)'
;MHPLVFASGYLLTWTGAGLLAFGISDAGGRLLGDVLAWDHAGRWVAGGTLALAAAYELTPLKTVCLRHCRSPLGFLLGSWREGLSGAVRMGAKHGAWCVGCCWALMASLFALGVMSIAWMAFVTGLIAAKKTLPWGRAVTYGTAAILLVLGVRLVAAPHAIPGMIIPGQGPTDQMGSMTP
;
A
#
# COMPACT_ATOMS: atom_id res chain seq x y z
N MET A 1 -21.93 17.88 -14.31
CA MET A 1 -20.80 17.48 -13.42
C MET A 1 -19.51 17.55 -14.22
N HIS A 2 -18.47 18.26 -13.74
CA HIS A 2 -17.19 18.31 -14.43
C HIS A 2 -16.31 17.16 -13.92
N PRO A 3 -16.07 16.12 -14.71
CA PRO A 3 -15.30 14.93 -14.26
C PRO A 3 -13.87 15.29 -13.83
N LEU A 4 -13.28 16.32 -14.44
CA LEU A 4 -11.96 16.83 -14.08
C LEU A 4 -11.92 17.42 -12.65
N VAL A 5 -13.00 18.10 -12.24
CA VAL A 5 -13.10 18.67 -10.90
C VAL A 5 -13.25 17.59 -9.82
N PHE A 6 -13.99 16.53 -10.13
CA PHE A 6 -14.05 15.33 -9.26
C PHE A 6 -12.67 14.67 -9.16
N ALA A 7 -11.99 14.47 -10.30
CA ALA A 7 -10.66 13.87 -10.34
C ALA A 7 -9.62 14.69 -9.55
N SER A 8 -9.70 16.03 -9.61
CA SER A 8 -8.80 16.90 -8.83
C SER A 8 -8.96 16.68 -7.32
N GLY A 9 -10.19 16.57 -6.81
CA GLY A 9 -10.47 16.28 -5.41
C GLY A 9 -9.90 14.91 -4.99
N TYR A 10 -10.03 13.89 -5.85
CA TYR A 10 -9.47 12.56 -5.65
C TYR A 10 -7.93 12.61 -5.60
N LEU A 11 -7.29 13.28 -6.57
CA LEU A 11 -5.83 13.41 -6.64
C LEU A 11 -5.27 14.21 -5.46
N LEU A 12 -5.94 15.28 -5.03
CA LEU A 12 -5.53 16.05 -3.83
C LEU A 12 -5.46 15.16 -2.59
N THR A 13 -6.43 14.27 -2.42
CA THR A 13 -6.41 13.33 -1.27
C THR A 13 -5.23 12.35 -1.36
N TRP A 14 -4.95 11.82 -2.54
CA TRP A 14 -3.81 10.92 -2.76
C TRP A 14 -2.47 11.64 -2.59
N THR A 15 -2.34 12.86 -3.11
CA THR A 15 -1.16 13.69 -2.93
C THR A 15 -0.93 14.00 -1.45
N GLY A 16 -1.99 14.37 -0.73
CA GLY A 16 -1.91 14.62 0.71
C GLY A 16 -1.47 13.36 1.50
N ALA A 17 -2.03 12.20 1.18
CA ALA A 17 -1.64 10.94 1.80
C ALA A 17 -0.18 10.57 1.47
N GLY A 18 0.26 10.78 0.22
CA GLY A 18 1.63 10.55 -0.21
C GLY A 18 2.63 11.48 0.49
N LEU A 19 2.32 12.76 0.59
CA LEU A 19 3.16 13.74 1.31
C LEU A 19 3.27 13.40 2.81
N LEU A 20 2.17 12.97 3.42
CA LEU A 20 2.18 12.53 4.82
C LEU A 20 3.08 11.29 5.00
N ALA A 21 2.92 10.29 4.14
CA ALA A 21 3.75 9.09 4.18
C ALA A 21 5.23 9.40 3.96
N PHE A 22 5.54 10.29 3.01
CA PHE A 22 6.90 10.75 2.75
C PHE A 22 7.49 11.48 3.96
N GLY A 23 6.74 12.40 4.56
CA GLY A 23 7.19 13.14 5.75
C GLY A 23 7.46 12.21 6.94
N ILE A 24 6.62 11.20 7.17
CA ILE A 24 6.84 10.19 8.22
C ILE A 24 8.10 9.38 7.93
N SER A 25 8.30 8.96 6.68
CA SER A 25 9.50 8.19 6.27
C SER A 25 10.77 9.01 6.41
N ASP A 26 10.75 10.27 5.97
CA ASP A 26 11.90 11.17 6.05
C ASP A 26 12.26 11.49 7.52
N ALA A 27 11.26 11.82 8.34
CA ALA A 27 11.46 12.06 9.76
C ALA A 27 11.98 10.79 10.47
N GLY A 28 11.42 9.62 10.15
CA GLY A 28 11.90 8.33 10.67
C GLY A 28 13.35 8.06 10.29
N GLY A 29 13.71 8.29 9.03
CA GLY A 29 15.09 8.13 8.54
C GLY A 29 16.08 9.06 9.21
N ARG A 30 15.69 10.32 9.47
CA ARG A 30 16.56 11.30 10.13
C ARG A 30 16.74 11.04 11.63
N LEU A 31 15.67 10.62 12.30
CA LEU A 31 15.68 10.45 13.77
C LEU A 31 16.21 9.08 14.20
N LEU A 32 15.98 8.05 13.39
CA LEU A 32 16.20 6.65 13.74
C LEU A 32 17.03 5.91 12.68
N GLY A 33 17.76 6.64 11.79
CA GLY A 33 18.44 6.06 10.62
C GLY A 33 19.35 4.90 10.96
N ASP A 34 20.19 5.03 12.00
CA ASP A 34 21.09 3.98 12.45
C ASP A 34 20.35 2.77 13.06
N VAL A 35 19.23 3.03 13.76
CA VAL A 35 18.40 1.98 14.36
C VAL A 35 17.58 1.27 13.29
N LEU A 36 17.12 2.01 12.27
CA LEU A 36 16.34 1.49 11.15
C LEU A 36 17.20 0.89 10.04
N ALA A 37 18.53 0.90 10.18
CA ALA A 37 19.42 0.22 9.26
C ALA A 37 19.00 -1.26 9.14
N TRP A 38 19.12 -1.81 7.93
CA TRP A 38 18.63 -3.16 7.61
C TRP A 38 19.19 -4.24 8.54
N ASP A 39 20.46 -4.13 8.90
CA ASP A 39 21.19 -5.08 9.75
C ASP A 39 20.74 -5.05 11.21
N HIS A 40 20.11 -3.98 11.68
CA HIS A 40 19.61 -3.83 13.05
C HIS A 40 18.09 -4.09 13.12
N ALA A 41 17.28 -3.04 13.06
CA ALA A 41 15.84 -3.13 13.20
C ALA A 41 15.07 -3.10 11.88
N GLY A 42 15.70 -2.71 10.76
CA GLY A 42 15.01 -2.48 9.49
C GLY A 42 14.22 -3.69 9.01
N ARG A 43 14.79 -4.90 9.07
CA ARG A 43 14.09 -6.15 8.69
C ARG A 43 12.89 -6.44 9.58
N TRP A 44 12.98 -6.13 10.89
CA TRP A 44 11.88 -6.32 11.83
C TRP A 44 10.76 -5.32 11.60
N VAL A 45 11.12 -4.07 11.31
CA VAL A 45 10.16 -3.02 10.96
C VAL A 45 9.44 -3.37 9.66
N ALA A 46 10.18 -3.81 8.64
CA ALA A 46 9.60 -4.22 7.36
C ALA A 46 8.69 -5.45 7.52
N GLY A 47 9.14 -6.48 8.23
CA GLY A 47 8.32 -7.66 8.54
C GLY A 47 7.09 -7.32 9.38
N GLY A 48 7.25 -6.45 10.38
CA GLY A 48 6.18 -5.92 11.21
C GLY A 48 5.14 -5.13 10.39
N THR A 49 5.59 -4.33 9.42
CA THR A 49 4.70 -3.61 8.51
C THR A 49 3.84 -4.57 7.68
N LEU A 50 4.44 -5.65 7.17
CA LEU A 50 3.70 -6.70 6.43
C LEU A 50 2.71 -7.43 7.34
N ALA A 51 3.09 -7.75 8.57
CA ALA A 51 2.20 -8.38 9.55
C ALA A 51 1.03 -7.46 9.94
N LEU A 52 1.29 -6.17 10.16
CA LEU A 52 0.26 -5.17 10.41
C LEU A 52 -0.67 -5.00 9.20
N ALA A 53 -0.13 -5.00 7.99
CA ALA A 53 -0.93 -4.96 6.77
C ALA A 53 -1.82 -6.20 6.65
N ALA A 54 -1.30 -7.39 6.97
CA ALA A 54 -2.08 -8.64 7.01
C ALA A 54 -3.20 -8.57 8.05
N ALA A 55 -2.92 -8.08 9.25
CA ALA A 55 -3.91 -7.89 10.30
C ALA A 55 -5.00 -6.88 9.88
N TYR A 56 -4.59 -5.75 9.29
CA TYR A 56 -5.52 -4.74 8.77
C TYR A 56 -6.45 -5.32 7.69
N GLU A 57 -5.94 -6.21 6.84
CA GLU A 57 -6.74 -6.89 5.82
C GLU A 57 -7.97 -7.61 6.41
N LEU A 58 -7.86 -8.14 7.61
CA LEU A 58 -8.92 -8.89 8.28
C LEU A 58 -9.88 -8.00 9.08
N THR A 59 -9.61 -6.69 9.17
CA THR A 59 -10.44 -5.77 9.94
C THR A 59 -11.77 -5.46 9.24
N PRO A 60 -12.84 -5.25 10.00
CA PRO A 60 -14.13 -4.81 9.46
C PRO A 60 -14.02 -3.41 8.81
N LEU A 61 -13.11 -2.57 9.30
CA LEU A 61 -12.86 -1.23 8.74
C LEU A 61 -12.47 -1.31 7.27
N LYS A 62 -11.54 -2.21 6.93
CA LYS A 62 -11.16 -2.42 5.53
C LYS A 62 -12.34 -2.87 4.68
N THR A 63 -13.18 -3.75 5.20
CA THR A 63 -14.36 -4.23 4.48
C THR A 63 -15.32 -3.08 4.16
N VAL A 64 -15.54 -2.17 5.11
CA VAL A 64 -16.36 -0.96 4.91
C VAL A 64 -15.74 -0.04 3.86
N CYS A 65 -14.45 0.26 3.96
CA CYS A 65 -13.73 1.08 2.98
C CYS A 65 -13.81 0.47 1.57
N LEU A 66 -13.58 -0.84 1.46
CA LEU A 66 -13.62 -1.55 0.18
C LEU A 66 -15.00 -1.52 -0.47
N ARG A 67 -16.07 -1.66 0.32
CA ARG A 67 -17.46 -1.56 -0.18
C ARG A 67 -17.73 -0.21 -0.83
N HIS A 68 -17.27 0.88 -0.22
CA HIS A 68 -17.42 2.23 -0.78
C HIS A 68 -16.59 2.43 -2.06
N CYS A 69 -15.41 1.82 -2.14
CA CYS A 69 -14.58 1.87 -3.35
C CYS A 69 -15.12 1.03 -4.50
N ARG A 70 -15.83 -0.09 -4.22
CA ARG A 70 -16.36 -1.01 -5.23
C ARG A 70 -17.68 -0.54 -5.84
N SER A 71 -18.41 0.37 -5.21
CA SER A 71 -19.69 0.88 -5.66
C SER A 71 -19.64 2.38 -5.98
N PRO A 72 -18.99 2.79 -7.09
CA PRO A 72 -18.89 4.20 -7.44
C PRO A 72 -20.26 4.82 -7.73
N LEU A 73 -21.18 4.07 -8.35
CA LEU A 73 -22.54 4.54 -8.62
C LEU A 73 -23.33 4.77 -7.34
N GLY A 74 -23.30 3.82 -6.40
CA GLY A 74 -23.95 3.99 -5.09
C GLY A 74 -23.37 5.16 -4.30
N PHE A 75 -22.06 5.39 -4.41
CA PHE A 75 -21.41 6.54 -3.80
C PHE A 75 -21.87 7.86 -4.45
N LEU A 76 -21.93 7.93 -5.78
CA LEU A 76 -22.36 9.11 -6.52
C LEU A 76 -23.83 9.45 -6.21
N LEU A 77 -24.72 8.47 -6.19
CA LEU A 77 -26.15 8.69 -5.89
C LEU A 77 -26.38 9.10 -4.43
N GLY A 78 -25.63 8.53 -3.49
CA GLY A 78 -25.79 8.81 -2.06
C GLY A 78 -25.05 10.05 -1.54
N SER A 79 -24.11 10.59 -2.33
CA SER A 79 -23.27 11.73 -1.93
C SER A 79 -23.35 12.92 -2.91
N TRP A 80 -24.38 12.93 -3.78
CA TRP A 80 -24.54 13.97 -4.79
C TRP A 80 -24.55 15.36 -4.18
N ARG A 81 -23.71 16.23 -4.71
CA ARG A 81 -23.66 17.66 -4.36
C ARG A 81 -23.50 18.47 -5.64
N GLU A 82 -24.24 19.54 -5.74
CA GLU A 82 -24.17 20.46 -6.87
C GLU A 82 -23.01 21.43 -6.74
N GLY A 83 -22.55 21.95 -7.88
CA GLY A 83 -21.48 22.93 -7.98
C GLY A 83 -20.08 22.36 -7.98
N LEU A 84 -19.08 23.22 -8.23
CA LEU A 84 -17.67 22.86 -8.33
C LEU A 84 -17.11 22.37 -6.97
N SER A 85 -17.45 23.07 -5.90
CA SER A 85 -17.03 22.68 -4.54
C SER A 85 -17.62 21.34 -4.12
N GLY A 86 -18.86 21.05 -4.54
CA GLY A 86 -19.51 19.76 -4.35
C GLY A 86 -18.75 18.63 -5.03
N ALA A 87 -18.34 18.83 -6.29
CA ALA A 87 -17.59 17.87 -7.07
C ALA A 87 -16.19 17.57 -6.45
N VAL A 88 -15.45 18.59 -6.00
CA VAL A 88 -14.16 18.42 -5.30
C VAL A 88 -14.35 17.61 -4.02
N ARG A 89 -15.35 17.96 -3.19
CA ARG A 89 -15.62 17.25 -1.93
C ARG A 89 -16.00 15.79 -2.15
N MET A 90 -16.77 15.50 -3.19
CA MET A 90 -17.11 14.13 -3.58
C MET A 90 -15.87 13.35 -4.00
N GLY A 91 -15.01 13.96 -4.84
CA GLY A 91 -13.74 13.39 -5.25
C GLY A 91 -12.82 13.11 -4.05
N ALA A 92 -12.68 14.09 -3.16
CA ALA A 92 -11.86 13.93 -1.96
C ALA A 92 -12.40 12.84 -1.02
N LYS A 93 -13.71 12.77 -0.81
CA LYS A 93 -14.35 11.73 0.00
C LYS A 93 -14.15 10.34 -0.59
N HIS A 94 -14.28 10.20 -1.91
CA HIS A 94 -14.01 8.94 -2.60
C HIS A 94 -12.53 8.57 -2.50
N GLY A 95 -11.62 9.53 -2.67
CA GLY A 95 -10.19 9.36 -2.47
C GLY A 95 -9.84 8.88 -1.06
N ALA A 96 -10.46 9.46 -0.04
CA ALA A 96 -10.26 9.04 1.36
C ALA A 96 -10.66 7.57 1.60
N TRP A 97 -11.80 7.14 1.06
CA TRP A 97 -12.19 5.72 1.11
C TRP A 97 -11.21 4.83 0.35
N CYS A 98 -10.72 5.30 -0.80
CA CYS A 98 -9.75 4.56 -1.61
C CYS A 98 -8.40 4.44 -0.88
N VAL A 99 -7.88 5.51 -0.29
CA VAL A 99 -6.69 5.47 0.58
C VAL A 99 -6.92 4.50 1.73
N GLY A 100 -8.04 4.61 2.44
CA GLY A 100 -8.38 3.70 3.55
C GLY A 100 -8.42 2.23 3.15
N CYS A 101 -8.86 1.88 1.95
CA CYS A 101 -8.92 0.47 1.54
C CYS A 101 -7.58 -0.13 1.10
N CYS A 102 -6.60 0.70 0.70
CA CYS A 102 -5.34 0.19 0.11
C CYS A 102 -4.05 0.70 0.77
N TRP A 103 -4.12 1.62 1.77
CA TRP A 103 -2.91 2.17 2.40
C TRP A 103 -1.96 1.11 2.94
N ALA A 104 -2.49 0.03 3.52
CA ALA A 104 -1.68 -1.05 4.07
C ALA A 104 -0.93 -1.83 2.98
N LEU A 105 -1.54 -2.04 1.81
CA LEU A 105 -0.88 -2.63 0.65
C LEU A 105 0.18 -1.69 0.07
N MET A 106 -0.07 -0.39 0.07
CA MET A 106 0.94 0.60 -0.33
C MET A 106 2.10 0.64 0.66
N ALA A 107 1.84 0.58 1.98
CA ALA A 107 2.88 0.46 3.00
C ALA A 107 3.71 -0.81 2.82
N SER A 108 3.10 -1.92 2.39
CA SER A 108 3.81 -3.17 2.09
C SER A 108 4.82 -3.03 0.96
N LEU A 109 4.60 -2.13 -0.01
CA LEU A 109 5.58 -1.84 -1.06
C LEU A 109 6.86 -1.22 -0.50
N PHE A 110 6.75 -0.35 0.50
CA PHE A 110 7.95 0.21 1.16
C PHE A 110 8.75 -0.88 1.86
N ALA A 111 8.08 -1.87 2.45
CA ALA A 111 8.73 -3.00 3.09
C ALA A 111 9.38 -3.98 2.11
N LEU A 112 8.79 -4.17 0.92
CA LEU A 112 9.26 -5.10 -0.12
C LEU A 112 10.24 -4.48 -1.12
N GLY A 113 10.39 -3.17 -1.09
CA GLY A 113 11.25 -2.42 -2.02
C GLY A 113 10.45 -1.74 -3.14
N VAL A 114 10.29 -0.43 -3.02
CA VAL A 114 9.52 0.42 -3.97
C VAL A 114 10.10 0.41 -5.39
N MET A 115 11.38 0.12 -5.55
CA MET A 115 12.05 0.14 -6.87
C MET A 115 11.88 -1.17 -7.66
N SER A 116 11.27 -2.20 -7.08
CA SER A 116 11.04 -3.47 -7.78
C SER A 116 9.74 -3.44 -8.59
N ILE A 117 9.87 -3.43 -9.92
CA ILE A 117 8.72 -3.47 -10.85
C ILE A 117 7.86 -4.72 -10.60
N ALA A 118 8.49 -5.85 -10.27
CA ALA A 118 7.79 -7.09 -9.99
C ALA A 118 6.86 -6.96 -8.76
N TRP A 119 7.36 -6.37 -7.68
CA TRP A 119 6.57 -6.14 -6.46
C TRP A 119 5.48 -5.09 -6.66
N MET A 120 5.77 -4.03 -7.43
CA MET A 120 4.75 -3.05 -7.81
C MET A 120 3.62 -3.69 -8.63
N ALA A 121 3.96 -4.51 -9.63
CA ALA A 121 2.98 -5.23 -10.45
C ALA A 121 2.15 -6.22 -9.60
N PHE A 122 2.80 -6.95 -8.70
CA PHE A 122 2.14 -7.90 -7.80
C PHE A 122 1.12 -7.22 -6.88
N VAL A 123 1.52 -6.16 -6.18
CA VAL A 123 0.62 -5.42 -5.27
C VAL A 123 -0.51 -4.73 -6.05
N THR A 124 -0.21 -4.18 -7.24
CA THR A 124 -1.22 -3.60 -8.12
C THR A 124 -2.23 -4.67 -8.55
N GLY A 125 -1.77 -5.86 -8.91
CA GLY A 125 -2.62 -7.02 -9.21
C GLY A 125 -3.52 -7.42 -8.04
N LEU A 126 -2.99 -7.44 -6.82
CA LEU A 126 -3.78 -7.71 -5.61
C LEU A 126 -4.87 -6.64 -5.39
N ILE A 127 -4.53 -5.36 -5.58
CA ILE A 127 -5.50 -4.26 -5.46
C ILE A 127 -6.57 -4.38 -6.53
N ALA A 128 -6.19 -4.66 -7.77
CA ALA A 128 -7.12 -4.86 -8.88
C ALA A 128 -8.05 -6.06 -8.61
N ALA A 129 -7.49 -7.20 -8.22
CA ALA A 129 -8.25 -8.38 -7.86
C ALA A 129 -9.29 -8.10 -6.76
N LYS A 130 -8.90 -7.36 -5.72
CA LYS A 130 -9.80 -6.96 -4.64
C LYS A 130 -10.95 -6.05 -5.10
N LYS A 131 -10.70 -5.20 -6.07
CA LYS A 131 -11.72 -4.27 -6.60
C LYS A 131 -12.66 -4.94 -7.60
N THR A 132 -12.20 -5.92 -8.35
CA THR A 132 -12.93 -6.53 -9.46
C THR A 132 -13.59 -7.87 -9.11
N LEU A 133 -12.95 -8.72 -8.31
CA LEU A 133 -13.49 -10.05 -8.04
C LEU A 133 -14.65 -9.99 -7.01
N PRO A 134 -15.75 -10.72 -7.28
CA PRO A 134 -16.88 -10.81 -6.38
C PRO A 134 -16.58 -11.61 -5.10
N TRP A 135 -15.53 -12.44 -5.10
CA TRP A 135 -15.14 -13.34 -4.00
C TRP A 135 -14.38 -12.61 -2.88
N GLY A 136 -14.99 -11.56 -2.34
CA GLY A 136 -14.33 -10.63 -1.42
C GLY A 136 -13.66 -11.27 -0.21
N ARG A 137 -14.26 -12.31 0.41
CA ARG A 137 -13.67 -12.99 1.57
C ARG A 137 -12.46 -13.82 1.20
N ALA A 138 -12.54 -14.65 0.16
CA ALA A 138 -11.43 -15.51 -0.26
C ALA A 138 -10.20 -14.67 -0.66
N VAL A 139 -10.41 -13.59 -1.42
CA VAL A 139 -9.32 -12.66 -1.82
C VAL A 139 -8.73 -11.96 -0.60
N THR A 140 -9.55 -11.59 0.39
CA THR A 140 -9.08 -10.94 1.62
C THR A 140 -8.21 -11.89 2.45
N TYR A 141 -8.69 -13.11 2.73
CA TYR A 141 -7.92 -14.11 3.48
C TYR A 141 -6.66 -14.53 2.72
N GLY A 142 -6.75 -14.73 1.41
CA GLY A 142 -5.59 -15.05 0.56
C GLY A 142 -4.53 -13.95 0.60
N THR A 143 -4.93 -12.68 0.50
CA THR A 143 -3.99 -11.55 0.59
C THR A 143 -3.36 -11.46 1.98
N ALA A 144 -4.15 -11.60 3.05
CA ALA A 144 -3.63 -11.58 4.42
C ALA A 144 -2.62 -12.71 4.65
N ALA A 145 -2.91 -13.92 4.18
CA ALA A 145 -1.99 -15.05 4.25
C ALA A 145 -0.69 -14.80 3.48
N ILE A 146 -0.78 -14.27 2.26
CA ILE A 146 0.40 -13.92 1.45
C ILE A 146 1.27 -12.89 2.16
N LEU A 147 0.67 -11.80 2.66
CA LEU A 147 1.40 -10.75 3.38
C LEU A 147 2.06 -11.29 4.65
N LEU A 148 1.37 -12.14 5.39
CA LEU A 148 1.93 -12.75 6.59
C LEU A 148 3.12 -13.66 6.27
N VAL A 149 2.98 -14.52 5.25
CA VAL A 149 4.07 -15.41 4.81
C VAL A 149 5.26 -14.60 4.33
N LEU A 150 5.03 -13.53 3.55
CA LEU A 150 6.10 -12.64 3.11
C LEU A 150 6.77 -11.93 4.28
N GLY A 151 6.00 -11.47 5.27
CA GLY A 151 6.55 -10.84 6.47
C GLY A 151 7.42 -11.79 7.28
N VAL A 152 6.98 -13.03 7.51
CA VAL A 152 7.76 -14.05 8.19
C VAL A 152 9.03 -14.41 7.40
N ARG A 153 8.90 -14.60 6.08
CA ARG A 153 10.06 -14.87 5.21
C ARG A 153 11.08 -13.75 5.22
N LEU A 154 10.62 -12.52 5.20
CA LEU A 154 11.48 -11.33 5.21
C LEU A 154 12.29 -11.23 6.50
N VAL A 155 11.72 -11.62 7.63
CA VAL A 155 12.43 -11.66 8.91
C VAL A 155 13.38 -12.87 9.00
N ALA A 156 12.91 -14.06 8.59
CA ALA A 156 13.64 -15.31 8.77
C ALA A 156 14.71 -15.54 7.70
N ALA A 157 14.45 -15.20 6.45
CA ALA A 157 15.33 -15.47 5.31
C ALA A 157 15.17 -14.39 4.23
N PRO A 158 15.68 -13.17 4.43
CA PRO A 158 15.51 -12.05 3.49
C PRO A 158 16.10 -12.35 2.11
N HIS A 159 17.20 -13.10 2.05
CA HIS A 159 17.85 -13.47 0.79
C HIS A 159 17.04 -14.45 -0.07
N ALA A 160 16.02 -15.10 0.49
CA ALA A 160 15.15 -16.02 -0.25
C ALA A 160 14.00 -15.33 -0.99
N ILE A 161 13.88 -14.00 -0.88
CA ILE A 161 12.82 -13.24 -1.57
C ILE A 161 13.37 -12.70 -2.90
N PRO A 162 12.91 -13.22 -4.05
CA PRO A 162 13.40 -12.79 -5.34
C PRO A 162 13.03 -11.33 -5.63
N GLY A 163 13.97 -10.56 -6.16
CA GLY A 163 13.74 -9.18 -6.58
C GLY A 163 13.61 -8.16 -5.44
N MET A 164 14.00 -8.52 -4.23
CA MET A 164 14.06 -7.60 -3.11
C MET A 164 15.32 -6.74 -3.21
N ILE A 165 15.14 -5.43 -3.17
CA ILE A 165 16.25 -4.47 -3.13
C ILE A 165 16.51 -4.16 -1.66
N ILE A 166 17.63 -4.68 -1.13
CA ILE A 166 18.04 -4.40 0.25
C ILE A 166 18.60 -2.97 0.29
N PRO A 167 18.04 -2.07 1.11
CA PRO A 167 18.58 -0.74 1.28
C PRO A 167 20.04 -0.81 1.78
N GLY A 168 20.96 -0.15 1.08
CA GLY A 168 22.38 -0.13 1.45
C GLY A 168 23.28 -1.11 0.68
N GLN A 169 22.74 -2.05 -0.06
CA GLN A 169 23.51 -2.89 -0.98
C GLN A 169 23.42 -2.34 -2.40
N GLY A 170 24.57 -1.95 -2.96
CA GLY A 170 24.66 -1.47 -4.34
C GLY A 170 24.44 -2.60 -5.35
N PRO A 171 24.18 -2.26 -6.65
CA PRO A 171 23.98 -3.25 -7.72
C PRO A 171 25.17 -4.21 -7.91
N THR A 172 26.37 -3.82 -7.51
CA THR A 172 27.59 -4.59 -7.60
C THR A 172 27.65 -5.78 -6.65
N ASP A 173 27.07 -5.65 -5.45
CA ASP A 173 27.08 -6.75 -4.47
C ASP A 173 26.10 -7.88 -4.84
N GLN A 174 25.06 -7.55 -5.61
CA GLN A 174 24.11 -8.56 -6.08
C GLN A 174 24.67 -9.41 -7.23
N MET A 175 25.58 -8.90 -8.03
CA MET A 175 26.23 -9.66 -9.10
C MET A 175 27.29 -10.65 -8.56
N GLY A 176 27.94 -10.33 -7.43
CA GLY A 176 28.91 -11.21 -6.80
C GLY A 176 28.31 -12.49 -6.19
N SER A 177 27.04 -12.49 -5.83
CA SER A 177 26.33 -13.65 -5.29
C SER A 177 25.76 -14.61 -6.34
N MET A 178 25.84 -14.26 -7.63
CA MET A 178 25.34 -15.07 -8.76
C MET A 178 26.43 -15.84 -9.50
N THR A 179 27.70 -15.72 -9.12
CA THR A 179 28.77 -16.54 -9.67
C THR A 179 28.89 -17.83 -8.84
N PRO A 180 28.76 -19.02 -9.47
CA PRO A 180 28.91 -20.30 -8.83
C PRO A 180 30.34 -20.59 -8.36
#